data_31596fb32a03ce961a4e5a090f5d5bfe
#
_entry.id   31596fb32a03ce961a4e5a090f5d5bfe
#
_cell.length_a   1.000
_cell.length_b   1.000
_cell.length_c   1.000
_cell.angle_alpha   90.00
_cell.angle_beta   90.00
_cell.angle_gamma   90.00
#
_symmetry.space_group_name_H-M   'P 1'
#
loop_
_entity.id
_entity.type
_entity.pdbx_description
1 polymer ?
#
loop_
_entity_poly.entity_id
_entity_poly.type
_entity_poly.pdbx_seq_one_letter_code
_entity_poly.pdbx_strand_id
1 'polypeptide(L)'
;MSKIDPNKLLITSDFYTVQGEGISSGIPAYFVRLGICNLTCGMSRAFTNNLMKEQLLEDGEIFEGDLVKEGKATWTCDSTSQWLWRGEDKEFQYLLDRFKEEGVYEDILDGRVRVIWTGGEPTIAGHQVAINNFTEYWMDIEGSLRNTYYEIETNGTNFIEEELFQSLDQINCSPKLDNSGMTVKQRIVPKAINRIMEHDNYQFKFVISTEEDVKEIFRDFIEPFYIPLKNVVCMPGLDDAANFEERTRFVMEMAKKYRFRGLTRLHIAAWNKTLNV
;
A
#
# COMPACT_ATOMS: atom_id res chain seq x y z
N MET A 1 -18.32 -3.76 12.40
CA MET A 1 -16.86 -3.97 12.32
C MET A 1 -16.34 -3.99 13.74
N SER A 2 -15.60 -5.01 14.14
CA SER A 2 -14.91 -5.02 15.43
C SER A 2 -13.88 -3.88 15.42
N LYS A 3 -13.73 -3.26 16.57
CA LYS A 3 -12.81 -2.14 16.75
C LYS A 3 -11.37 -2.66 16.69
N ILE A 4 -10.48 -1.96 16.00
CA ILE A 4 -9.03 -2.25 16.05
C ILE A 4 -8.55 -1.90 17.46
N ASP A 5 -7.81 -2.81 18.08
CA ASP A 5 -7.22 -2.58 19.42
C ASP A 5 -6.01 -1.65 19.27
N PRO A 6 -5.98 -0.49 19.90
CA PRO A 6 -4.87 0.44 19.79
C PRO A 6 -3.55 -0.09 20.43
N ASN A 7 -3.61 -1.13 21.26
CA ASN A 7 -2.45 -1.73 21.92
C ASN A 7 -1.90 -2.95 21.18
N LYS A 8 -2.41 -3.24 19.98
CA LYS A 8 -2.00 -4.36 19.15
C LYS A 8 -1.93 -3.96 17.69
N LEU A 9 -1.10 -4.66 16.93
CA LEU A 9 -1.10 -4.54 15.47
C LEU A 9 -1.99 -5.61 14.88
N LEU A 10 -2.97 -5.22 14.08
CA LEU A 10 -3.80 -6.17 13.33
C LEU A 10 -3.07 -6.55 12.04
N ILE A 11 -2.26 -7.60 12.09
CA ILE A 11 -1.36 -8.04 11.01
C ILE A 11 -1.98 -9.18 10.22
N THR A 12 -1.92 -9.10 8.89
CA THR A 12 -2.27 -10.20 7.97
C THR A 12 -1.05 -10.99 7.53
N SER A 13 0.06 -10.30 7.30
CA SER A 13 1.38 -10.91 7.03
C SER A 13 2.47 -9.88 7.25
N ASP A 14 3.67 -10.36 7.53
CA ASP A 14 4.88 -9.54 7.59
C ASP A 14 6.06 -10.32 7.00
N PHE A 15 7.01 -9.65 6.35
CA PHE A 15 8.14 -10.29 5.68
C PHE A 15 9.23 -9.29 5.31
N TYR A 16 10.46 -9.79 5.25
CA TYR A 16 11.62 -9.06 4.77
C TYR A 16 11.83 -9.31 3.28
N THR A 17 12.03 -8.24 2.51
CA THR A 17 12.30 -8.30 1.07
C THR A 17 12.92 -6.99 0.56
N VAL A 18 12.75 -6.71 -0.73
CA VAL A 18 13.14 -5.47 -1.39
C VAL A 18 11.89 -4.73 -1.84
N GLN A 19 11.78 -3.41 -1.57
CA GLN A 19 10.68 -2.62 -2.13
C GLN A 19 10.67 -2.73 -3.67
N GLY A 20 9.58 -3.24 -4.20
CA GLY A 20 9.42 -3.50 -5.64
C GLY A 20 8.82 -2.35 -6.43
N GLU A 21 8.36 -1.28 -5.76
CA GLU A 21 7.54 -0.23 -6.36
C GLU A 21 7.95 1.16 -5.87
N GLY A 22 7.56 2.18 -6.64
CA GLY A 22 7.74 3.57 -6.25
C GLY A 22 9.20 4.03 -6.24
N ILE A 23 9.44 5.17 -5.58
CA ILE A 23 10.77 5.79 -5.56
C ILE A 23 11.79 5.03 -4.70
N SER A 24 11.31 4.18 -3.81
CA SER A 24 12.13 3.32 -2.95
C SER A 24 12.44 1.97 -3.58
N SER A 25 12.06 1.75 -4.84
CA SER A 25 12.30 0.48 -5.56
C SER A 25 13.78 0.09 -5.53
N GLY A 26 14.05 -1.14 -5.11
CA GLY A 26 15.40 -1.69 -4.95
C GLY A 26 15.99 -1.55 -3.54
N ILE A 27 15.31 -0.89 -2.60
CA ILE A 27 15.78 -0.73 -1.22
C ILE A 27 15.29 -1.91 -0.36
N PRO A 28 16.17 -2.54 0.46
CA PRO A 28 15.75 -3.55 1.42
C PRO A 28 14.69 -3.01 2.38
N ALA A 29 13.63 -3.77 2.59
CA ALA A 29 12.47 -3.32 3.37
C ALA A 29 11.78 -4.47 4.10
N TYR A 30 11.27 -4.18 5.27
CA TYR A 30 10.39 -5.03 6.04
C TYR A 30 8.95 -4.55 5.89
N PHE A 31 8.13 -5.37 5.26
CA PHE A 31 6.72 -5.06 5.02
C PHE A 31 5.85 -5.55 6.17
N VAL A 32 5.00 -4.68 6.69
CA VAL A 32 3.97 -5.01 7.67
C VAL A 32 2.61 -4.76 7.02
N ARG A 33 1.93 -5.85 6.65
CA ARG A 33 0.59 -5.79 6.05
C ARG A 33 -0.48 -5.80 7.13
N LEU A 34 -1.17 -4.69 7.27
CA LEU A 34 -2.28 -4.53 8.20
C LEU A 34 -3.59 -5.01 7.58
N GLY A 35 -4.47 -5.54 8.41
CA GLY A 35 -5.79 -6.02 7.99
C GLY A 35 -6.76 -4.88 7.68
N ILE A 36 -7.88 -5.21 7.07
CA ILE A 36 -8.98 -4.30 6.75
C ILE A 36 -8.62 -3.21 5.73
N CYS A 37 -9.54 -2.97 4.79
CA CYS A 37 -9.48 -1.86 3.85
C CYS A 37 -10.83 -1.15 3.80
N ASN A 38 -10.82 0.16 3.57
CA ASN A 38 -12.04 0.95 3.38
C ASN A 38 -12.54 0.95 1.93
N LEU A 39 -11.75 0.44 0.97
CA LEU A 39 -12.11 0.23 -0.43
C LEU A 39 -12.28 -1.26 -0.74
N THR A 40 -12.95 -1.55 -1.85
CA THR A 40 -13.23 -2.93 -2.33
C THR A 40 -12.85 -3.09 -3.81
N CYS A 41 -11.72 -2.53 -4.21
CA CYS A 41 -11.30 -2.39 -5.60
C CYS A 41 -11.56 -3.64 -6.45
N GLY A 42 -12.31 -3.47 -7.54
CA GLY A 42 -12.71 -4.54 -8.45
C GLY A 42 -13.90 -5.38 -8.01
N MET A 43 -14.45 -5.15 -6.81
CA MET A 43 -15.53 -5.96 -6.24
C MET A 43 -16.62 -5.09 -5.61
N SER A 44 -17.86 -5.59 -5.56
CA SER A 44 -18.90 -4.93 -4.79
C SER A 44 -18.77 -5.21 -3.30
N ARG A 45 -19.24 -4.26 -2.49
CA ARG A 45 -19.32 -4.46 -1.04
C ARG A 45 -20.27 -5.60 -0.65
N ALA A 46 -21.30 -5.85 -1.45
CA ALA A 46 -22.21 -6.98 -1.23
C ALA A 46 -21.48 -8.32 -1.44
N PHE A 47 -20.69 -8.42 -2.51
CA PHE A 47 -19.89 -9.60 -2.81
C PHE A 47 -18.85 -9.86 -1.72
N THR A 48 -18.09 -8.85 -1.33
CA THR A 48 -17.08 -8.98 -0.26
C THR A 48 -17.71 -9.36 1.09
N ASN A 49 -18.87 -8.80 1.43
CA ASN A 49 -19.58 -9.17 2.64
C ASN A 49 -20.07 -10.63 2.63
N ASN A 50 -20.43 -11.16 1.47
CA ASN A 50 -20.81 -12.58 1.34
C ASN A 50 -19.60 -13.50 1.50
N LEU A 51 -18.46 -13.16 0.86
CA LEU A 51 -17.21 -13.90 1.07
C LEU A 51 -16.82 -13.97 2.56
N MET A 52 -16.94 -12.86 3.28
CA MET A 52 -16.64 -12.82 4.71
C MET A 52 -17.62 -13.63 5.57
N LYS A 53 -18.92 -13.69 5.18
CA LYS A 53 -19.93 -14.46 5.91
C LYS A 53 -19.79 -15.96 5.70
N GLU A 54 -19.42 -16.38 4.51
CA GLU A 54 -19.31 -17.78 4.13
C GLU A 54 -17.98 -18.39 4.58
N GLN A 55 -17.12 -17.59 5.25
CA GLN A 55 -15.77 -18.01 5.70
C GLN A 55 -14.96 -18.73 4.60
N LEU A 56 -15.14 -18.29 3.35
CA LEU A 56 -14.49 -18.89 2.18
C LEU A 56 -12.96 -18.69 2.17
N LEU A 57 -12.44 -17.97 3.17
CA LEU A 57 -11.02 -17.74 3.37
C LEU A 57 -10.69 -18.07 4.83
N GLU A 58 -10.21 -19.27 5.08
CA GLU A 58 -9.64 -19.68 6.35
C GLU A 58 -8.13 -19.43 6.34
N ASP A 59 -7.60 -18.93 7.47
CA ASP A 59 -6.18 -18.93 7.85
C ASP A 59 -5.16 -18.48 6.76
N GLY A 60 -5.47 -17.39 6.03
CA GLY A 60 -4.54 -16.82 5.06
C GLY A 60 -4.44 -17.53 3.73
N GLU A 61 -5.35 -18.49 3.45
CA GLU A 61 -5.42 -19.10 2.11
C GLU A 61 -5.73 -18.05 1.03
N ILE A 62 -5.02 -18.12 -0.09
CA ILE A 62 -5.28 -17.28 -1.25
C ILE A 62 -6.58 -17.77 -1.89
N PHE A 63 -7.55 -16.87 -2.03
CA PHE A 63 -8.75 -17.15 -2.76
C PHE A 63 -8.43 -17.37 -4.25
N GLU A 64 -8.47 -18.60 -4.71
CA GLU A 64 -8.22 -18.98 -6.12
C GLU A 64 -9.47 -18.89 -7.01
N GLY A 65 -10.58 -18.40 -6.50
CA GLY A 65 -11.81 -18.23 -7.28
C GLY A 65 -11.73 -17.05 -8.25
N ASP A 66 -12.57 -17.07 -9.28
CA ASP A 66 -12.78 -15.95 -10.17
C ASP A 66 -13.38 -14.77 -9.40
N LEU A 67 -12.56 -13.79 -9.06
CA LEU A 67 -13.02 -12.57 -8.43
C LEU A 67 -13.91 -11.80 -9.40
N VAL A 68 -15.11 -11.47 -8.95
CA VAL A 68 -16.10 -10.79 -9.80
C VAL A 68 -15.73 -9.33 -9.95
N LYS A 69 -15.34 -8.95 -11.17
CA LYS A 69 -15.20 -7.54 -11.54
C LYS A 69 -16.58 -6.93 -11.70
N GLU A 70 -16.82 -5.80 -11.10
CA GLU A 70 -18.11 -5.11 -11.17
C GLU A 70 -18.01 -3.75 -11.86
N GLY A 71 -19.05 -3.43 -12.61
CA GLY A 71 -19.17 -2.15 -13.30
C GLY A 71 -18.03 -1.92 -14.27
N LYS A 72 -17.30 -0.82 -14.09
CA LYS A 72 -16.16 -0.42 -14.93
C LYS A 72 -14.83 -1.05 -14.53
N ALA A 73 -14.80 -1.83 -13.46
CA ALA A 73 -13.55 -2.43 -12.98
C ALA A 73 -12.91 -3.32 -14.03
N THR A 74 -11.62 -3.11 -14.30
CA THR A 74 -10.82 -3.91 -15.24
C THR A 74 -9.86 -4.86 -14.52
N TRP A 75 -9.71 -4.70 -13.22
CA TRP A 75 -8.85 -5.49 -12.35
C TRP A 75 -9.48 -5.65 -10.96
N THR A 76 -8.99 -6.59 -10.19
CA THR A 76 -9.33 -6.79 -8.78
C THR A 76 -8.09 -6.55 -7.91
N CYS A 77 -8.30 -6.19 -6.63
CA CYS A 77 -7.22 -5.95 -5.70
C CYS A 77 -6.32 -7.19 -5.57
N ASP A 78 -5.02 -7.04 -5.72
CA ASP A 78 -4.02 -8.09 -5.56
C ASP A 78 -3.83 -8.54 -4.10
N SER A 79 -4.24 -7.69 -3.17
CA SER A 79 -4.19 -7.94 -1.73
C SER A 79 -5.55 -8.35 -1.14
N THR A 80 -6.49 -8.85 -1.95
CA THR A 80 -7.87 -9.15 -1.54
C THR A 80 -7.93 -10.12 -0.36
N SER A 81 -7.20 -11.22 -0.42
CA SER A 81 -7.13 -12.21 0.66
C SER A 81 -6.66 -11.58 1.98
N GLN A 82 -5.70 -10.68 1.92
CA GLN A 82 -5.11 -10.03 3.08
C GLN A 82 -6.14 -9.20 3.87
N TRP A 83 -6.96 -8.38 3.21
CA TRP A 83 -7.91 -7.52 3.91
C TRP A 83 -9.29 -8.16 4.12
N LEU A 84 -9.67 -9.20 3.35
CA LEU A 84 -10.87 -10.01 3.60
C LEU A 84 -10.71 -10.89 4.83
N TRP A 85 -9.56 -11.52 5.00
CA TRP A 85 -9.26 -12.35 6.16
C TRP A 85 -9.15 -11.55 7.46
N ARG A 86 -8.97 -10.25 7.39
CA ARG A 86 -8.84 -9.32 8.51
C ARG A 86 -7.50 -9.37 9.24
N GLY A 87 -6.79 -10.48 9.33
CA GLY A 87 -5.56 -10.63 10.11
C GLY A 87 -5.77 -10.96 11.58
N GLU A 88 -4.69 -11.04 12.32
CA GLU A 88 -4.62 -11.36 13.73
C GLU A 88 -4.13 -10.16 14.54
N ASP A 89 -4.71 -10.00 15.74
CA ASP A 89 -4.24 -9.02 16.73
C ASP A 89 -2.91 -9.50 17.33
N LYS A 90 -1.78 -8.89 16.95
CA LYS A 90 -0.43 -9.20 17.43
C LYS A 90 0.03 -8.18 18.46
N GLU A 91 0.60 -8.67 19.56
CA GLU A 91 1.28 -7.81 20.54
C GLU A 91 2.47 -7.11 19.86
N PHE A 92 2.84 -5.91 20.33
CA PHE A 92 3.95 -5.15 19.73
C PHE A 92 5.29 -5.91 19.76
N GLN A 93 5.53 -6.68 20.80
CA GLN A 93 6.72 -7.52 20.94
C GLN A 93 6.86 -8.53 19.78
N TYR A 94 5.74 -9.05 19.25
CA TYR A 94 5.76 -9.96 18.11
C TYR A 94 6.57 -9.40 16.93
N LEU A 95 6.33 -8.13 16.56
CA LEU A 95 7.01 -7.54 15.41
C LEU A 95 8.53 -7.34 15.68
N LEU A 96 8.91 -6.98 16.89
CA LEU A 96 10.31 -6.88 17.27
C LEU A 96 11.02 -8.26 17.26
N ASP A 97 10.32 -9.30 17.66
CA ASP A 97 10.84 -10.68 17.59
C ASP A 97 11.00 -11.12 16.15
N ARG A 98 10.05 -10.80 15.26
CA ARG A 98 10.15 -11.04 13.83
C ARG A 98 11.37 -10.34 13.19
N PHE A 99 11.64 -9.07 13.52
CA PHE A 99 12.83 -8.36 13.04
C PHE A 99 14.12 -9.07 13.45
N LYS A 100 14.16 -9.63 14.66
CA LYS A 100 15.31 -10.39 15.17
C LYS A 100 15.44 -11.75 14.48
N GLU A 101 14.34 -12.47 14.30
CA GLU A 101 14.29 -13.76 13.61
C GLU A 101 14.78 -13.66 12.16
N GLU A 102 14.41 -12.60 11.44
CA GLU A 102 14.87 -12.32 10.08
C GLU A 102 16.29 -11.72 10.05
N GLY A 103 16.88 -11.45 11.22
CA GLY A 103 18.24 -10.91 11.34
C GLY A 103 18.39 -9.45 10.89
N VAL A 104 17.30 -8.70 10.82
CA VAL A 104 17.28 -7.31 10.29
C VAL A 104 17.06 -6.24 11.36
N TYR A 105 16.95 -6.62 12.64
CA TYR A 105 16.63 -5.70 13.73
C TYR A 105 17.57 -4.47 13.78
N GLU A 106 18.90 -4.73 13.79
CA GLU A 106 19.91 -3.66 13.82
C GLU A 106 19.95 -2.88 12.49
N ASP A 107 19.70 -3.55 11.37
CA ASP A 107 19.66 -2.90 10.06
C ASP A 107 18.48 -1.94 9.92
N ILE A 108 17.35 -2.25 10.58
CA ILE A 108 16.20 -1.33 10.65
C ILE A 108 16.56 -0.12 11.52
N LEU A 109 17.12 -0.33 12.71
CA LEU A 109 17.53 0.77 13.59
C LEU A 109 18.58 1.68 12.95
N ASP A 110 19.43 1.16 12.06
CA ASP A 110 20.44 1.93 11.32
C ASP A 110 19.91 2.53 10.00
N GLY A 111 18.65 2.30 9.65
CA GLY A 111 18.03 2.80 8.42
C GLY A 111 18.48 2.10 7.13
N ARG A 112 19.17 0.97 7.24
CA ARG A 112 19.59 0.14 6.08
C ARG A 112 18.45 -0.70 5.54
N VAL A 113 17.49 -1.06 6.39
CA VAL A 113 16.24 -1.72 6.05
C VAL A 113 15.09 -0.81 6.48
N ARG A 114 14.18 -0.51 5.58
CA ARG A 114 13.02 0.34 5.86
C ARG A 114 11.85 -0.46 6.42
N VAL A 115 11.06 0.12 7.28
CA VAL A 115 9.76 -0.45 7.70
C VAL A 115 8.67 0.15 6.84
N ILE A 116 7.88 -0.70 6.17
CA ILE A 116 6.79 -0.26 5.27
C ILE A 116 5.46 -0.72 5.83
N TRP A 117 4.66 0.25 6.30
CA TRP A 117 3.28 0.04 6.69
C TRP A 117 2.38 -0.05 5.46
N THR A 118 1.76 -1.18 5.23
CA THR A 118 0.96 -1.46 4.02
C THR A 118 -0.19 -2.44 4.35
N GLY A 119 -0.73 -3.14 3.37
CA GLY A 119 -1.73 -4.20 3.54
C GLY A 119 -3.10 -3.80 3.03
N GLY A 120 -4.11 -3.78 3.89
CA GLY A 120 -5.43 -3.23 3.56
C GLY A 120 -5.35 -1.71 3.39
N GLU A 121 -5.58 -0.97 4.46
CA GLU A 121 -5.38 0.48 4.47
C GLU A 121 -4.83 0.94 5.83
N PRO A 122 -3.54 1.23 5.94
CA PRO A 122 -2.89 1.57 7.20
C PRO A 122 -3.33 2.94 7.79
N THR A 123 -3.94 3.82 6.98
CA THR A 123 -4.45 5.11 7.46
C THR A 123 -5.87 5.07 8.03
N ILE A 124 -6.46 3.88 8.22
CA ILE A 124 -7.67 3.72 9.03
C ILE A 124 -7.36 4.15 10.48
N ALA A 125 -8.23 4.97 11.09
CA ALA A 125 -7.95 5.61 12.37
C ALA A 125 -7.42 4.66 13.47
N GLY A 126 -7.96 3.44 13.57
CA GLY A 126 -7.46 2.45 14.55
C GLY A 126 -6.03 1.98 14.26
N HIS A 127 -5.65 1.84 12.98
CA HIS A 127 -4.29 1.49 12.60
C HIS A 127 -3.30 2.63 12.88
N GLN A 128 -3.70 3.88 12.61
CA GLN A 128 -2.83 5.03 12.88
C GLN A 128 -2.43 5.07 14.37
N VAL A 129 -3.41 4.89 15.27
CA VAL A 129 -3.14 4.84 16.71
C VAL A 129 -2.25 3.65 17.07
N ALA A 130 -2.51 2.46 16.53
CA ALA A 130 -1.72 1.27 16.82
C ALA A 130 -0.26 1.39 16.33
N ILE A 131 -0.04 2.00 15.15
CA ILE A 131 1.31 2.28 14.62
C ILE A 131 2.07 3.25 15.55
N ASN A 132 1.42 4.33 15.99
CA ASN A 132 2.04 5.28 16.91
C ASN A 132 2.40 4.61 18.24
N ASN A 133 1.47 3.86 18.82
CA ASN A 133 1.71 3.15 20.09
C ASN A 133 2.83 2.08 19.95
N PHE A 134 2.94 1.41 18.81
CA PHE A 134 4.07 0.52 18.51
C PHE A 134 5.39 1.28 18.46
N THR A 135 5.42 2.43 17.80
CA THR A 135 6.63 3.26 17.67
C THR A 135 7.08 3.74 19.06
N GLU A 136 6.14 4.20 19.92
CA GLU A 136 6.40 4.58 21.30
C GLU A 136 6.91 3.39 22.13
N TYR A 137 6.25 2.24 22.05
CA TYR A 137 6.66 1.00 22.70
C TYR A 137 8.10 0.61 22.35
N TRP A 138 8.46 0.68 21.06
CA TRP A 138 9.81 0.37 20.63
C TRP A 138 10.83 1.43 21.09
N MET A 139 10.45 2.71 21.06
CA MET A 139 11.25 3.82 21.60
C MET A 139 11.56 3.63 23.07
N ASP A 140 10.60 3.16 23.88
CA ASP A 140 10.79 2.89 25.31
C ASP A 140 11.81 1.77 25.56
N ILE A 141 11.86 0.77 24.67
CA ILE A 141 12.84 -0.34 24.79
C ILE A 141 14.25 0.12 24.42
N GLU A 142 14.39 0.84 23.30
CA GLU A 142 15.70 1.20 22.75
C GLU A 142 16.26 2.53 23.33
N GLY A 143 15.41 3.36 23.90
CA GLY A 143 15.74 4.73 24.30
C GLY A 143 15.93 5.68 23.08
N SER A 144 16.12 5.15 21.88
CA SER A 144 16.19 5.89 20.63
C SER A 144 16.00 4.95 19.44
N LEU A 145 15.17 5.33 18.48
CA LEU A 145 15.04 4.59 17.21
C LEU A 145 16.07 4.99 16.17
N ARG A 146 17.10 5.74 16.57
CA ARG A 146 18.26 6.13 15.76
C ARG A 146 17.85 6.67 14.38
N ASN A 147 18.10 5.88 13.32
CA ASN A 147 17.85 6.23 11.92
C ASN A 147 16.74 5.37 11.28
N THR A 148 15.89 4.74 12.09
CA THR A 148 14.77 3.94 11.57
C THR A 148 13.97 4.76 10.57
N TYR A 149 13.70 4.18 9.39
CA TYR A 149 13.03 4.84 8.29
C TYR A 149 11.67 4.20 8.05
N TYR A 150 10.61 4.98 8.25
CA TYR A 150 9.24 4.53 8.10
C TYR A 150 8.60 5.02 6.79
N GLU A 151 8.11 4.07 6.00
CA GLU A 151 7.28 4.35 4.83
C GLU A 151 5.85 3.89 5.07
N ILE A 152 4.90 4.56 4.45
CA ILE A 152 3.50 4.13 4.42
C ILE A 152 3.01 4.01 2.97
N GLU A 153 2.30 2.93 2.66
CA GLU A 153 1.55 2.76 1.42
C GLU A 153 0.06 2.92 1.70
N THR A 154 -0.56 3.95 1.15
CA THR A 154 -1.98 4.27 1.38
C THR A 154 -2.74 4.48 0.08
N ASN A 155 -4.04 4.25 0.09
CA ASN A 155 -4.93 4.59 -1.03
C ASN A 155 -5.31 6.09 -1.10
N GLY A 156 -4.90 6.88 -0.11
CA GLY A 156 -5.09 8.33 -0.08
C GLY A 156 -6.53 8.78 0.22
N THR A 157 -7.35 7.94 0.83
CA THR A 157 -8.76 8.29 1.11
C THR A 157 -9.05 8.60 2.58
N ASN A 158 -8.09 8.38 3.48
CA ASN A 158 -8.18 8.75 4.88
C ASN A 158 -7.19 9.88 5.19
N PHE A 159 -7.58 10.76 6.10
CA PHE A 159 -6.68 11.79 6.62
C PHE A 159 -5.61 11.15 7.50
N ILE A 160 -4.36 11.53 7.32
CA ILE A 160 -3.26 11.09 8.19
C ILE A 160 -3.18 12.08 9.35
N GLU A 161 -3.43 11.57 10.55
CA GLU A 161 -3.38 12.36 11.78
C GLU A 161 -1.95 12.82 12.09
N GLU A 162 -1.82 13.90 12.84
CA GLU A 162 -0.54 14.60 13.05
C GLU A 162 0.57 13.69 13.58
N GLU A 163 0.28 12.85 14.57
CA GLU A 163 1.26 11.99 15.23
C GLU A 163 1.87 10.99 14.23
N LEU A 164 1.03 10.28 13.46
CA LEU A 164 1.53 9.37 12.41
C LEU A 164 2.25 10.15 11.30
N PHE A 165 1.70 11.28 10.88
CA PHE A 165 2.27 12.09 9.81
C PHE A 165 3.71 12.52 10.12
N GLN A 166 3.98 12.92 11.35
CA GLN A 166 5.31 13.36 11.80
C GLN A 166 6.30 12.20 12.00
N SER A 167 5.80 10.98 12.22
CA SER A 167 6.65 9.79 12.37
C SER A 167 7.07 9.15 11.04
N LEU A 168 6.44 9.54 9.94
CA LEU A 168 6.74 8.99 8.62
C LEU A 168 7.88 9.74 7.93
N ASP A 169 8.77 9.00 7.28
CA ASP A 169 9.83 9.54 6.43
C ASP A 169 9.40 9.61 4.96
N GLN A 170 8.45 8.75 4.54
CA GLN A 170 7.98 8.67 3.16
C GLN A 170 6.50 8.26 3.08
N ILE A 171 5.71 9.01 2.32
CA ILE A 171 4.32 8.66 2.01
C ILE A 171 4.19 8.22 0.55
N ASN A 172 3.82 6.96 0.34
CA ASN A 172 3.56 6.36 -0.96
C ASN A 172 2.04 6.25 -1.17
N CYS A 173 1.44 7.26 -1.76
CA CYS A 173 0.00 7.25 -2.03
C CYS A 173 -0.28 6.54 -3.36
N SER A 174 -1.18 5.56 -3.35
CA SER A 174 -1.67 4.86 -4.54
C SER A 174 -3.16 5.12 -4.78
N PRO A 175 -3.53 6.31 -5.28
CA PRO A 175 -4.93 6.63 -5.55
C PRO A 175 -5.51 5.68 -6.59
N LYS A 176 -6.80 5.38 -6.44
CA LYS A 176 -7.49 4.50 -7.37
C LYS A 176 -8.11 5.30 -8.51
N LEU A 177 -8.06 4.73 -9.73
CA LEU A 177 -8.68 5.29 -10.92
C LEU A 177 -10.07 4.67 -11.17
N ASP A 178 -10.78 5.13 -12.16
CA ASP A 178 -12.13 4.64 -12.55
C ASP A 178 -12.09 3.13 -12.88
N ASN A 179 -10.95 2.67 -13.39
CA ASN A 179 -10.69 1.26 -13.69
C ASN A 179 -10.71 0.32 -12.46
N SER A 180 -10.70 0.85 -11.25
CA SER A 180 -10.89 0.11 -9.99
C SER A 180 -12.35 -0.21 -9.67
N GLY A 181 -13.30 0.40 -10.39
CA GLY A 181 -14.73 0.30 -10.10
C GLY A 181 -15.20 1.15 -8.92
N MET A 182 -14.29 1.89 -8.26
CA MET A 182 -14.66 2.79 -7.17
C MET A 182 -15.20 4.10 -7.73
N THR A 183 -16.26 4.62 -7.11
CA THR A 183 -16.83 5.94 -7.47
C THR A 183 -15.84 7.06 -7.14
N VAL A 184 -15.95 8.18 -7.85
CA VAL A 184 -15.13 9.39 -7.59
C VAL A 184 -15.17 9.78 -6.10
N LYS A 185 -16.36 9.76 -5.48
CA LYS A 185 -16.54 10.09 -4.05
C LYS A 185 -15.77 9.13 -3.11
N GLN A 186 -15.60 7.86 -3.49
CA GLN A 186 -14.87 6.88 -2.68
C GLN A 186 -13.36 7.01 -2.84
N ARG A 187 -12.88 7.32 -4.06
CA ARG A 187 -11.44 7.28 -4.40
C ARG A 187 -10.75 8.64 -4.37
N ILE A 188 -11.49 9.76 -4.34
CA ILE A 188 -10.91 11.11 -4.30
C ILE A 188 -11.44 11.83 -3.05
N VAL A 189 -10.57 11.98 -2.07
CA VAL A 189 -10.84 12.69 -0.82
C VAL A 189 -9.89 13.89 -0.72
N PRO A 190 -10.34 15.10 -1.09
CA PRO A 190 -9.47 16.26 -1.19
C PRO A 190 -8.65 16.56 0.07
N LYS A 191 -9.26 16.42 1.24
CA LYS A 191 -8.57 16.66 2.52
C LYS A 191 -7.39 15.70 2.72
N ALA A 192 -7.55 14.44 2.35
CA ALA A 192 -6.50 13.43 2.49
C ALA A 192 -5.36 13.67 1.47
N ILE A 193 -5.71 13.98 0.21
CA ILE A 193 -4.73 14.29 -0.84
C ILE A 193 -3.90 15.51 -0.45
N ASN A 194 -4.55 16.61 -0.01
CA ASN A 194 -3.84 17.82 0.43
C ASN A 194 -2.93 17.53 1.62
N ARG A 195 -3.38 16.71 2.60
CA ARG A 195 -2.54 16.32 3.74
C ARG A 195 -1.28 15.59 3.31
N ILE A 196 -1.37 14.67 2.35
CA ILE A 196 -0.22 13.96 1.81
C ILE A 196 0.77 14.95 1.16
N MET A 197 0.26 15.96 0.44
CA MET A 197 1.09 16.97 -0.23
C MET A 197 1.80 17.95 0.73
N GLU A 198 1.40 18.01 1.99
CA GLU A 198 2.09 18.77 3.04
C GLU A 198 3.37 18.10 3.52
N HIS A 199 3.55 16.80 3.23
CA HIS A 199 4.74 16.06 3.63
C HIS A 199 5.93 16.35 2.70
N ASP A 200 7.15 16.43 3.24
CA ASP A 200 8.35 16.73 2.44
C ASP A 200 8.67 15.61 1.43
N ASN A 201 8.46 14.36 1.83
CA ASN A 201 8.72 13.19 1.01
C ASN A 201 7.42 12.43 0.72
N TYR A 202 6.81 12.69 -0.41
CA TYR A 202 5.63 11.97 -0.88
C TYR A 202 5.71 11.67 -2.36
N GLN A 203 4.96 10.64 -2.78
CA GLN A 203 4.68 10.35 -4.18
C GLN A 203 3.24 9.91 -4.37
N PHE A 204 2.69 10.18 -5.55
CA PHE A 204 1.45 9.60 -6.03
C PHE A 204 1.79 8.52 -7.05
N LYS A 205 1.49 7.28 -6.72
CA LYS A 205 1.83 6.08 -7.47
C LYS A 205 0.56 5.54 -8.14
N PHE A 206 0.51 5.58 -9.47
CA PHE A 206 -0.63 5.13 -10.23
C PHE A 206 -0.31 3.86 -11.02
N VAL A 207 -1.26 2.94 -11.04
CA VAL A 207 -1.22 1.76 -11.91
C VAL A 207 -1.99 2.07 -13.18
N ILE A 208 -1.31 2.01 -14.33
CA ILE A 208 -1.89 2.34 -15.63
C ILE A 208 -1.83 1.16 -16.60
N SER A 209 -2.88 1.01 -17.40
CA SER A 209 -3.00 0.00 -18.44
C SER A 209 -3.31 0.60 -19.79
N THR A 210 -3.83 1.81 -19.82
CA THR A 210 -4.25 2.54 -21.03
C THR A 210 -3.83 4.01 -20.97
N GLU A 211 -3.84 4.69 -22.12
CA GLU A 211 -3.62 6.14 -22.16
C GLU A 211 -4.78 6.92 -21.51
N GLU A 212 -6.00 6.37 -21.47
CA GLU A 212 -7.13 6.99 -20.80
C GLU A 212 -6.91 7.06 -19.30
N ASP A 213 -6.24 6.05 -18.70
CA ASP A 213 -5.82 6.12 -17.28
C ASP A 213 -4.91 7.32 -17.03
N VAL A 214 -3.98 7.59 -17.94
CA VAL A 214 -3.08 8.76 -17.84
C VAL A 214 -3.86 10.08 -17.93
N LYS A 215 -4.81 10.18 -18.88
CA LYS A 215 -5.66 11.39 -18.99
C LYS A 215 -6.51 11.59 -17.76
N GLU A 216 -7.02 10.50 -17.16
CA GLU A 216 -7.75 10.56 -15.90
C GLU A 216 -6.87 11.07 -14.74
N ILE A 217 -5.60 10.63 -14.65
CA ILE A 217 -4.65 11.13 -13.65
C ILE A 217 -4.49 12.65 -13.77
N PHE A 218 -4.37 13.19 -14.98
CA PHE A 218 -4.27 14.63 -15.18
C PHE A 218 -5.58 15.34 -14.75
N ARG A 219 -6.72 14.88 -15.26
CA ARG A 219 -8.04 15.50 -15.03
C ARG A 219 -8.47 15.45 -13.56
N ASP A 220 -8.25 14.30 -12.88
CA ASP A 220 -8.84 14.03 -11.57
C ASP A 220 -7.87 14.30 -10.40
N PHE A 221 -6.55 14.32 -10.67
CA PHE A 221 -5.54 14.48 -9.63
C PHE A 221 -4.56 15.62 -9.89
N ILE A 222 -3.85 15.62 -11.01
CA ILE A 222 -2.77 16.60 -11.23
C ILE A 222 -3.31 18.01 -11.33
N GLU A 223 -4.29 18.26 -12.20
CA GLU A 223 -4.86 19.60 -12.44
C GLU A 223 -5.63 20.13 -11.23
N PRO A 224 -6.57 19.36 -10.59
CA PRO A 224 -7.34 19.87 -9.47
C PRO A 224 -6.53 20.13 -8.21
N PHE A 225 -5.48 19.34 -7.97
CA PHE A 225 -4.65 19.45 -6.76
C PHE A 225 -3.29 20.09 -7.00
N TYR A 226 -2.95 20.45 -8.24
CA TYR A 226 -1.64 20.99 -8.61
C TYR A 226 -0.48 20.07 -8.22
N ILE A 227 -0.66 18.74 -8.35
CA ILE A 227 0.38 17.77 -8.01
C ILE A 227 1.58 17.93 -8.94
N PRO A 228 2.80 18.19 -8.41
CA PRO A 228 3.99 18.30 -9.22
C PRO A 228 4.30 16.99 -9.95
N LEU A 229 4.58 17.03 -11.25
CA LEU A 229 4.89 15.82 -12.04
C LEU A 229 6.08 15.01 -11.50
N LYS A 230 7.02 15.66 -10.82
CA LYS A 230 8.15 14.99 -10.15
C LYS A 230 7.71 14.01 -9.06
N ASN A 231 6.52 14.24 -8.48
CA ASN A 231 5.92 13.41 -7.43
C ASN A 231 4.91 12.40 -8.00
N VAL A 232 4.76 12.33 -9.32
CA VAL A 232 3.89 11.36 -10.00
C VAL A 232 4.71 10.20 -10.53
N VAL A 233 4.33 8.99 -10.14
CA VAL A 233 4.94 7.74 -10.57
C VAL A 233 3.87 6.86 -11.19
N CYS A 234 4.12 6.36 -12.40
CA CYS A 234 3.22 5.40 -13.03
C CYS A 234 3.91 4.04 -13.20
N MET A 235 3.16 2.99 -12.97
CA MET A 235 3.59 1.60 -13.07
C MET A 235 2.60 0.78 -13.90
N PRO A 236 3.05 -0.34 -14.50
CA PRO A 236 2.16 -1.19 -15.27
C PRO A 236 1.15 -1.92 -14.38
N GLY A 237 -0.08 -2.07 -14.87
CA GLY A 237 -1.06 -3.03 -14.35
C GLY A 237 -0.61 -4.44 -14.75
N LEU A 238 0.06 -5.12 -13.83
CA LEU A 238 0.59 -6.48 -13.99
C LEU A 238 0.13 -7.33 -12.82
N ASP A 239 -0.41 -8.50 -13.17
CA ASP A 239 -0.72 -9.55 -12.19
C ASP A 239 0.36 -10.64 -12.19
N ASP A 240 1.14 -10.75 -13.30
CA ASP A 240 2.22 -11.71 -13.47
C ASP A 240 3.24 -11.26 -14.52
N ALA A 241 4.27 -12.08 -14.77
CA ALA A 241 5.32 -11.79 -15.74
C ALA A 241 4.92 -12.03 -17.22
N ALA A 242 3.71 -12.55 -17.50
CA ALA A 242 3.34 -12.97 -18.86
C ALA A 242 3.42 -11.85 -19.91
N ASN A 243 3.04 -10.63 -19.54
CA ASN A 243 3.09 -9.45 -20.41
C ASN A 243 4.02 -8.36 -19.87
N PHE A 244 5.01 -8.75 -19.08
CA PHE A 244 5.87 -7.83 -18.34
C PHE A 244 6.56 -6.81 -19.24
N GLU A 245 7.19 -7.27 -20.34
CA GLU A 245 7.93 -6.40 -21.24
C GLU A 245 7.01 -5.41 -21.96
N GLU A 246 5.89 -5.88 -22.51
CA GLU A 246 4.94 -5.04 -23.23
C GLU A 246 4.34 -3.96 -22.32
N ARG A 247 3.88 -4.36 -21.14
CA ARG A 247 3.28 -3.46 -20.16
C ARG A 247 4.27 -2.45 -19.61
N THR A 248 5.49 -2.88 -19.33
CA THR A 248 6.56 -1.97 -18.89
C THR A 248 6.91 -0.98 -20.01
N ARG A 249 7.05 -1.44 -21.26
CA ARG A 249 7.30 -0.59 -22.41
C ARG A 249 6.22 0.47 -22.59
N PHE A 250 4.94 0.06 -22.46
CA PHE A 250 3.81 1.00 -22.51
C PHE A 250 3.97 2.13 -21.48
N VAL A 251 4.25 1.81 -20.20
CA VAL A 251 4.46 2.82 -19.16
C VAL A 251 5.62 3.75 -19.50
N MET A 252 6.74 3.21 -20.02
CA MET A 252 7.90 4.05 -20.38
C MET A 252 7.57 4.99 -21.55
N GLU A 253 6.77 4.58 -22.55
CA GLU A 253 6.32 5.47 -23.62
C GLU A 253 5.36 6.56 -23.10
N MET A 254 4.47 6.22 -22.15
CA MET A 254 3.62 7.22 -21.49
C MET A 254 4.45 8.19 -20.64
N ALA A 255 5.44 7.70 -19.91
CA ALA A 255 6.34 8.54 -19.13
C ALA A 255 7.09 9.56 -20.01
N LYS A 256 7.60 9.14 -21.16
CA LYS A 256 8.23 10.04 -22.16
C LYS A 256 7.25 11.08 -22.67
N LYS A 257 6.03 10.64 -23.02
CA LYS A 257 5.01 11.51 -23.59
C LYS A 257 4.51 12.56 -22.61
N TYR A 258 4.21 12.14 -21.37
CA TYR A 258 3.55 12.97 -20.36
C TYR A 258 4.51 13.52 -19.29
N ARG A 259 5.79 13.11 -19.29
CA ARG A 259 6.89 13.65 -18.45
C ARG A 259 6.73 13.39 -16.96
N PHE A 260 6.08 12.29 -16.57
CA PHE A 260 6.10 11.75 -15.22
C PHE A 260 7.19 10.66 -15.08
N ARG A 261 7.40 10.15 -13.87
CA ARG A 261 8.31 9.01 -13.66
C ARG A 261 7.62 7.70 -14.00
N GLY A 262 8.16 6.94 -14.96
CA GLY A 262 7.76 5.57 -15.26
C GLY A 262 8.63 4.58 -14.50
N LEU A 263 8.02 3.58 -13.88
CA LEU A 263 8.69 2.46 -13.22
C LEU A 263 8.07 1.15 -13.67
N THR A 264 8.77 0.05 -13.41
CA THR A 264 8.21 -1.29 -13.47
C THR A 264 7.84 -1.77 -12.06
N ARG A 265 7.30 -2.99 -11.94
CA ARG A 265 7.12 -3.69 -10.66
C ARG A 265 8.28 -4.67 -10.50
N LEU A 266 9.29 -4.28 -9.74
CA LEU A 266 10.56 -5.01 -9.64
C LEU A 266 10.36 -6.42 -9.04
N HIS A 267 9.48 -6.57 -8.04
CA HIS A 267 9.17 -7.86 -7.43
C HIS A 267 8.53 -8.84 -8.46
N ILE A 268 7.70 -8.36 -9.39
CA ILE A 268 7.18 -9.19 -10.49
C ILE A 268 8.30 -9.62 -11.43
N ALA A 269 9.24 -8.73 -11.73
CA ALA A 269 10.39 -9.05 -12.58
C ALA A 269 11.29 -10.12 -11.94
N ALA A 270 11.48 -10.05 -10.61
CA ALA A 270 12.37 -10.94 -9.88
C ALA A 270 11.72 -12.29 -9.53
N TRP A 271 10.47 -12.27 -9.06
CA TRP A 271 9.84 -13.44 -8.41
C TRP A 271 8.47 -13.80 -8.97
N ASN A 272 8.00 -13.11 -10.02
CA ASN A 272 6.68 -13.32 -10.63
C ASN A 272 5.56 -13.18 -9.58
N LYS A 273 4.73 -14.21 -9.41
CA LYS A 273 3.59 -14.23 -8.46
C LYS A 273 3.95 -14.73 -7.07
N THR A 274 5.19 -15.02 -6.79
CA THR A 274 5.59 -15.52 -5.46
C THR A 274 5.27 -14.47 -4.40
N LEU A 275 4.56 -14.87 -3.35
CA LEU A 275 4.17 -13.99 -2.25
C LEU A 275 5.20 -14.01 -1.13
N ASN A 276 5.35 -12.87 -0.43
CA ASN A 276 6.18 -12.74 0.77
C ASN A 276 7.65 -13.16 0.56
N VAL A 277 8.27 -12.74 -0.56
CA VAL A 277 9.65 -13.02 -0.94
C VAL A 277 10.50 -11.78 -0.90
#